data_84f8a02aa11c3d5918d4501d6918032d
#
_entry.id   84f8a02aa11c3d5918d4501d6918032d
#
_cell.length_a   1.000
_cell.length_b   1.000
_cell.length_c   1.000
_cell.angle_alpha   90.00
_cell.angle_beta   90.00
_cell.angle_gamma   90.00
#
_symmetry.space_group_name_H-M   'P 1'
#
loop_
_entity.id
_entity.type
_entity.pdbx_description
1 polymer ?
#
loop_
_entity_poly.entity_id
_entity_poly.type
_entity_poly.pdbx_seq_one_letter_code
_entity_poly.pdbx_strand_id
1 'polypeptide(L)'
;ASDAKWTDKAFASNDTESGEINDLGYFYSDADGQFKLSNLKDGWYKITEVESVPGYRIKDPAAQEVFVKAGESKTVTFENTPLSALVVFKFDSVTGEAVKNAVFQVKYLTGTSGTGGTVIGTYKTSANGSFTVTGLDEGTYIVEELASDSGHVIDTAPQTAYISGKDQDVVELYFGNSPKGALLIKKIDSVSREPLSDVEFFVTTSDGTVVGNANGKFVTDSAGTVLIENIDPGTTLVVKETRTKDNTYILDDTPQTARIKAGQTV
;
A
#
# COMPACT_ATOMS: atom_id res chain seq x y z
N ALA A 1 -38.79 3.57 -35.92
CA ALA A 1 -38.85 3.72 -34.45
C ALA A 1 -38.61 5.16 -33.98
N SER A 2 -38.43 6.15 -34.90
CA SER A 2 -38.05 7.54 -34.54
C SER A 2 -39.12 8.36 -33.80
N ASP A 3 -40.35 7.89 -33.69
CA ASP A 3 -41.46 8.59 -33.09
C ASP A 3 -42.04 7.92 -31.83
N ALA A 4 -41.43 6.86 -31.33
CA ALA A 4 -41.87 6.19 -30.12
C ALA A 4 -41.44 7.01 -28.90
N LYS A 5 -42.39 7.49 -28.12
CA LYS A 5 -42.11 8.05 -26.80
C LYS A 5 -41.81 6.93 -25.83
N TRP A 6 -40.59 6.91 -25.34
CA TRP A 6 -40.22 6.03 -24.23
C TRP A 6 -40.90 6.48 -22.95
N THR A 7 -41.41 5.53 -22.17
CA THR A 7 -41.91 5.82 -20.83
C THR A 7 -40.97 5.13 -19.84
N ASP A 8 -40.41 5.90 -18.93
CA ASP A 8 -39.60 5.40 -17.82
C ASP A 8 -40.51 4.73 -16.78
N LYS A 9 -40.97 3.54 -17.14
CA LYS A 9 -41.80 2.73 -16.25
C LYS A 9 -41.01 1.55 -15.76
N ALA A 10 -40.74 1.52 -14.46
CA ALA A 10 -40.16 0.35 -13.81
C ALA A 10 -41.15 -0.82 -13.83
N PHE A 11 -40.65 -2.01 -13.99
CA PHE A 11 -41.41 -3.25 -13.86
C PHE A 11 -41.61 -3.62 -12.40
N ALA A 12 -42.73 -4.27 -12.10
CA ALA A 12 -42.94 -4.86 -10.76
C ALA A 12 -42.04 -6.08 -10.56
N SER A 13 -41.76 -6.40 -9.27
CA SER A 13 -40.89 -7.54 -8.93
C SER A 13 -41.35 -8.89 -9.45
N ASN A 14 -42.64 -9.08 -9.63
CA ASN A 14 -43.23 -10.28 -10.20
C ASN A 14 -43.07 -10.44 -11.71
N ASP A 15 -42.50 -9.45 -12.39
CA ASP A 15 -42.16 -9.52 -13.81
C ASP A 15 -40.80 -10.19 -14.06
N THR A 16 -40.03 -10.49 -13.01
CA THR A 16 -38.73 -11.14 -13.10
C THR A 16 -38.82 -12.63 -12.87
N GLU A 17 -38.10 -13.43 -13.66
CA GLU A 17 -37.88 -14.87 -13.44
C GLU A 17 -36.50 -15.18 -12.88
N SER A 18 -35.51 -14.30 -13.10
CA SER A 18 -34.16 -14.37 -12.53
C SER A 18 -33.62 -12.97 -12.24
N GLY A 19 -32.63 -12.87 -11.36
CA GLY A 19 -32.11 -11.61 -10.85
C GLY A 19 -33.01 -11.00 -9.78
N GLU A 20 -32.62 -9.81 -9.32
CA GLU A 20 -33.31 -9.07 -8.26
C GLU A 20 -33.82 -7.73 -8.79
N ILE A 21 -34.89 -7.21 -8.20
CA ILE A 21 -35.40 -5.86 -8.44
C ILE A 21 -35.45 -5.10 -7.12
N ASN A 22 -34.95 -3.87 -7.10
CA ASN A 22 -35.07 -3.00 -5.93
C ASN A 22 -36.35 -2.18 -5.93
N ASP A 23 -36.61 -1.46 -4.83
CA ASP A 23 -37.79 -0.62 -4.64
C ASP A 23 -37.92 0.54 -5.66
N LEU A 24 -36.85 0.87 -6.36
CA LEU A 24 -36.80 1.90 -7.40
C LEU A 24 -37.05 1.33 -8.81
N GLY A 25 -37.20 0.00 -8.92
CA GLY A 25 -37.42 -0.68 -10.19
C GLY A 25 -36.18 -0.96 -11.03
N TYR A 26 -34.98 -0.93 -10.43
CA TYR A 26 -33.76 -1.39 -11.07
C TYR A 26 -33.61 -2.90 -10.91
N PHE A 27 -33.19 -3.56 -11.99
CA PHE A 27 -32.91 -4.99 -12.02
C PHE A 27 -31.42 -5.23 -11.82
N TYR A 28 -31.12 -6.23 -11.00
CA TYR A 28 -29.76 -6.71 -10.77
C TYR A 28 -29.58 -8.07 -11.45
N SER A 29 -28.44 -8.26 -12.10
CA SER A 29 -28.07 -9.58 -12.57
C SER A 29 -27.79 -10.53 -11.41
N ASP A 30 -28.10 -11.81 -11.61
CA ASP A 30 -27.79 -12.89 -10.69
C ASP A 30 -26.29 -13.27 -10.74
N ALA A 31 -25.91 -14.38 -10.08
CA ALA A 31 -24.53 -14.86 -10.03
C ALA A 31 -23.99 -15.30 -11.42
N ASP A 32 -24.86 -15.60 -12.37
CA ASP A 32 -24.53 -15.95 -13.75
C ASP A 32 -24.49 -14.71 -14.68
N GLY A 33 -24.67 -13.51 -14.11
CA GLY A 33 -24.69 -12.25 -14.84
C GLY A 33 -25.98 -12.03 -15.62
N GLN A 34 -27.10 -12.66 -15.25
CA GLN A 34 -28.34 -12.65 -15.99
C GLN A 34 -29.52 -12.12 -15.15
N PHE A 35 -30.48 -11.52 -15.84
CA PHE A 35 -31.84 -11.37 -15.34
C PHE A 35 -32.82 -11.61 -16.45
N LYS A 36 -34.01 -12.06 -16.14
CA LYS A 36 -35.05 -12.40 -17.10
C LYS A 36 -36.35 -11.70 -16.77
N LEU A 37 -36.95 -11.10 -17.78
CA LEU A 37 -38.26 -10.49 -17.70
C LEU A 37 -39.26 -11.36 -18.47
N SER A 38 -40.37 -11.71 -17.85
CA SER A 38 -41.43 -12.52 -18.45
C SER A 38 -42.70 -11.74 -18.61
N ASN A 39 -43.64 -12.30 -19.37
CA ASN A 39 -44.98 -11.73 -19.60
C ASN A 39 -44.96 -10.32 -20.21
N LEU A 40 -43.97 -10.04 -21.04
CA LEU A 40 -43.86 -8.78 -21.77
C LEU A 40 -44.89 -8.75 -22.90
N LYS A 41 -45.52 -7.57 -23.07
CA LYS A 41 -46.40 -7.29 -24.22
C LYS A 41 -45.58 -7.05 -25.48
N ASP A 42 -46.20 -7.22 -26.62
CA ASP A 42 -45.60 -6.83 -27.91
C ASP A 42 -45.20 -5.36 -27.88
N GLY A 43 -43.95 -5.10 -28.24
CA GLY A 43 -43.48 -3.73 -28.27
C GLY A 43 -41.95 -3.55 -28.26
N TRP A 44 -41.55 -2.31 -28.33
CA TRP A 44 -40.17 -1.93 -28.19
C TRP A 44 -39.82 -1.73 -26.71
N TYR A 45 -38.69 -2.29 -26.32
CA TYR A 45 -38.12 -2.15 -24.97
C TYR A 45 -36.71 -1.55 -25.08
N LYS A 46 -36.44 -0.59 -24.21
CA LYS A 46 -35.11 -0.01 -24.03
C LYS A 46 -34.56 -0.43 -22.68
N ILE A 47 -33.43 -1.09 -22.70
CA ILE A 47 -32.71 -1.52 -21.51
C ILE A 47 -31.48 -0.62 -21.40
N THR A 48 -31.28 0.00 -20.24
CA THR A 48 -30.12 0.87 -19.98
C THR A 48 -29.37 0.32 -18.79
N GLU A 49 -28.09 0.06 -18.94
CA GLU A 49 -27.21 -0.22 -17.82
C GLU A 49 -26.89 1.10 -17.11
N VAL A 50 -27.14 1.16 -15.81
CA VAL A 50 -27.00 2.39 -15.00
C VAL A 50 -25.83 2.29 -14.03
N GLU A 51 -25.40 1.08 -13.69
CA GLU A 51 -24.30 0.83 -12.78
C GLU A 51 -23.60 -0.48 -13.19
N SER A 52 -22.28 -0.48 -13.19
CA SER A 52 -21.48 -1.66 -13.44
C SER A 52 -21.05 -2.31 -12.11
N VAL A 53 -20.61 -3.56 -12.16
CA VAL A 53 -19.99 -4.21 -11.01
C VAL A 53 -18.65 -3.57 -10.68
N PRO A 54 -18.22 -3.55 -9.39
CA PRO A 54 -16.92 -3.02 -9.00
C PRO A 54 -15.78 -3.62 -9.83
N GLY A 55 -14.87 -2.78 -10.32
CA GLY A 55 -13.77 -3.18 -11.18
C GLY A 55 -14.05 -3.15 -12.68
N TYR A 56 -15.24 -2.70 -13.07
CA TYR A 56 -15.62 -2.54 -14.47
C TYR A 56 -16.25 -1.17 -14.71
N ARG A 57 -16.23 -0.71 -15.95
CA ARG A 57 -17.00 0.44 -16.43
C ARG A 57 -18.00 0.01 -17.49
N ILE A 58 -19.10 0.73 -17.56
CA ILE A 58 -20.14 0.54 -18.58
C ILE A 58 -19.54 0.86 -19.95
N LYS A 59 -19.69 -0.07 -20.90
CA LYS A 59 -19.27 0.12 -22.29
C LYS A 59 -20.37 0.86 -23.06
N ASP A 60 -19.98 1.80 -23.89
CA ASP A 60 -20.91 2.51 -24.75
C ASP A 60 -21.32 1.64 -25.98
N PRO A 61 -22.59 1.58 -26.36
CA PRO A 61 -23.73 2.29 -25.76
C PRO A 61 -24.24 1.61 -24.48
N ALA A 62 -24.49 2.40 -23.44
CA ALA A 62 -25.07 1.91 -22.18
C ALA A 62 -26.54 1.48 -22.33
N ALA A 63 -27.17 1.76 -23.47
CA ALA A 63 -28.56 1.42 -23.73
C ALA A 63 -28.72 0.63 -25.03
N GLN A 64 -29.57 -0.39 -24.97
CA GLN A 64 -29.94 -1.20 -26.13
C GLN A 64 -31.46 -1.24 -26.29
N GLU A 65 -31.93 -1.35 -27.55
CA GLU A 65 -33.34 -1.42 -27.91
C GLU A 65 -33.65 -2.75 -28.54
N VAL A 66 -34.76 -3.36 -28.13
CA VAL A 66 -35.20 -4.65 -28.63
C VAL A 66 -36.70 -4.67 -28.82
N PHE A 67 -37.19 -5.24 -29.93
CA PHE A 67 -38.60 -5.50 -30.13
C PHE A 67 -38.92 -6.92 -29.63
N VAL A 68 -39.85 -7.04 -28.70
CA VAL A 68 -40.36 -8.30 -28.19
C VAL A 68 -41.73 -8.54 -28.75
N LYS A 69 -41.98 -9.75 -29.24
CA LYS A 69 -43.28 -10.20 -29.74
C LYS A 69 -43.82 -11.28 -28.82
N ALA A 70 -45.14 -11.31 -28.63
CA ALA A 70 -45.77 -12.31 -27.76
C ALA A 70 -45.38 -13.73 -28.12
N GLY A 71 -44.95 -14.50 -27.14
CA GLY A 71 -44.48 -15.88 -27.29
C GLY A 71 -43.05 -16.03 -27.80
N GLU A 72 -42.31 -14.92 -28.04
CA GLU A 72 -40.90 -14.96 -28.40
C GLU A 72 -40.03 -14.55 -27.19
N SER A 73 -38.84 -15.16 -27.11
CA SER A 73 -37.76 -14.73 -26.21
C SER A 73 -36.69 -13.99 -26.98
N LYS A 74 -36.19 -12.88 -26.45
CA LYS A 74 -35.08 -12.11 -27.00
C LYS A 74 -34.00 -11.99 -25.94
N THR A 75 -32.74 -12.17 -26.32
CA THR A 75 -31.59 -11.95 -25.47
C THR A 75 -30.91 -10.66 -25.89
N VAL A 76 -30.57 -9.85 -24.92
CA VAL A 76 -29.76 -8.62 -25.06
C VAL A 76 -28.52 -8.80 -24.19
N THR A 77 -27.35 -8.56 -24.75
CA THR A 77 -26.09 -8.75 -24.06
C THR A 77 -25.42 -7.39 -23.85
N PHE A 78 -25.07 -7.08 -22.61
CA PHE A 78 -24.23 -5.96 -22.24
C PHE A 78 -22.83 -6.45 -21.91
N GLU A 79 -21.83 -5.72 -22.35
CA GLU A 79 -20.44 -5.99 -22.07
C GLU A 79 -19.87 -4.84 -21.28
N ASN A 80 -19.12 -5.14 -20.22
CA ASN A 80 -18.40 -4.13 -19.44
C ASN A 80 -16.91 -4.25 -19.65
N THR A 81 -16.23 -3.12 -19.66
CA THR A 81 -14.78 -3.07 -19.79
C THR A 81 -14.14 -3.18 -18.42
N PRO A 82 -13.26 -4.16 -18.17
CA PRO A 82 -12.49 -4.21 -16.94
C PRO A 82 -11.67 -2.94 -16.76
N LEU A 83 -11.65 -2.43 -15.54
CA LEU A 83 -10.85 -1.26 -15.20
C LEU A 83 -9.39 -1.63 -15.03
N SER A 84 -8.51 -0.70 -15.36
CA SER A 84 -7.08 -0.82 -15.14
C SER A 84 -6.74 -0.84 -13.65
N ALA A 85 -5.61 -1.46 -13.31
CA ALA A 85 -5.13 -1.57 -11.95
C ALA A 85 -3.69 -1.08 -11.80
N LEU A 86 -3.40 -0.49 -10.64
CA LEU A 86 -2.06 -0.18 -10.18
C LEU A 86 -1.76 -1.09 -8.98
N VAL A 87 -0.71 -1.89 -9.08
CA VAL A 87 -0.23 -2.74 -7.99
C VAL A 87 1.07 -2.17 -7.46
N VAL A 88 1.17 -1.99 -6.17
CA VAL A 88 2.39 -1.50 -5.52
C VAL A 88 2.94 -2.59 -4.62
N PHE A 89 4.23 -2.89 -4.78
CA PHE A 89 4.98 -3.82 -3.97
C PHE A 89 6.02 -3.08 -3.12
N LYS A 90 6.05 -3.41 -1.84
CA LYS A 90 7.00 -2.89 -0.86
C LYS A 90 7.86 -4.01 -0.30
N PHE A 91 9.17 -3.84 -0.34
CA PHE A 91 10.12 -4.87 0.07
C PHE A 91 11.34 -4.29 0.77
N ASP A 92 12.01 -5.11 1.57
CA ASP A 92 13.33 -4.86 2.13
C ASP A 92 14.38 -4.93 1.00
N SER A 93 15.14 -3.87 0.80
CA SER A 93 16.11 -3.76 -0.30
C SER A 93 17.34 -4.66 -0.15
N VAL A 94 17.55 -5.26 1.03
CA VAL A 94 18.68 -6.17 1.31
C VAL A 94 18.24 -7.64 1.20
N THR A 95 17.08 -7.97 1.80
CA THR A 95 16.61 -9.37 1.86
C THR A 95 15.63 -9.72 0.76
N GLY A 96 14.95 -8.73 0.16
CA GLY A 96 13.85 -8.93 -0.78
C GLY A 96 12.53 -9.31 -0.11
N GLU A 97 12.49 -9.40 1.22
CA GLU A 97 11.28 -9.76 1.94
C GLU A 97 10.21 -8.66 1.90
N ALA A 98 8.97 -9.07 1.95
CA ALA A 98 7.83 -8.16 1.91
C ALA A 98 7.76 -7.28 3.18
N VAL A 99 7.54 -5.97 2.99
CA VAL A 99 7.34 -5.01 4.09
C VAL A 99 5.87 -4.66 4.21
N LYS A 100 5.25 -5.07 5.31
CA LYS A 100 3.86 -4.79 5.65
C LYS A 100 3.70 -3.42 6.32
N ASN A 101 2.47 -2.91 6.28
CA ASN A 101 2.07 -1.69 6.99
C ASN A 101 2.74 -0.39 6.53
N ALA A 102 3.51 -0.41 5.44
CA ALA A 102 3.96 0.80 4.80
C ALA A 102 2.77 1.58 4.22
N VAL A 103 2.78 2.90 4.36
CA VAL A 103 1.68 3.78 3.97
C VAL A 103 2.07 4.57 2.74
N PHE A 104 1.20 4.55 1.74
CA PHE A 104 1.39 5.23 0.47
C PHE A 104 0.24 6.17 0.16
N GLN A 105 0.54 7.27 -0.50
CA GLN A 105 -0.45 8.14 -1.13
C GLN A 105 -0.38 7.96 -2.65
N VAL A 106 -1.55 7.80 -3.27
CA VAL A 106 -1.70 7.76 -4.72
C VAL A 106 -2.42 9.02 -5.18
N LYS A 107 -1.86 9.71 -6.17
CA LYS A 107 -2.39 10.94 -6.75
C LYS A 107 -2.56 10.76 -8.25
N TYR A 108 -3.62 11.34 -8.81
CA TYR A 108 -3.80 11.49 -10.25
C TYR A 108 -3.18 12.80 -10.71
N LEU A 109 -2.27 12.74 -11.68
CA LEU A 109 -1.60 13.92 -12.20
C LEU A 109 -2.52 14.71 -13.12
N THR A 110 -2.99 15.86 -12.66
CA THR A 110 -3.80 16.80 -13.45
C THR A 110 -2.89 17.92 -13.97
N GLY A 111 -2.60 17.92 -15.29
CA GLY A 111 -1.81 18.97 -15.92
C GLY A 111 -0.35 18.59 -16.20
N THR A 112 0.44 19.54 -16.73
CA THR A 112 1.79 19.32 -17.26
C THR A 112 2.92 19.59 -16.26
N SER A 113 2.66 20.00 -15.04
CA SER A 113 3.69 20.30 -14.04
C SER A 113 3.75 19.21 -12.96
N GLY A 114 4.86 18.52 -12.91
CA GLY A 114 5.14 17.22 -12.33
C GLY A 114 5.05 17.02 -10.81
N THR A 115 4.42 17.88 -10.00
CA THR A 115 4.35 17.70 -8.54
C THR A 115 2.96 17.89 -7.93
N GLY A 116 2.00 18.34 -8.69
CA GLY A 116 0.62 18.54 -8.25
C GLY A 116 -0.29 17.48 -8.84
N GLY A 117 -1.01 16.76 -7.98
CA GLY A 117 -2.03 15.80 -8.40
C GLY A 117 -3.19 15.79 -7.43
N THR A 118 -4.35 15.35 -7.90
CA THR A 118 -5.50 15.09 -7.03
C THR A 118 -5.26 13.78 -6.28
N VAL A 119 -5.31 13.83 -4.94
CA VAL A 119 -5.21 12.62 -4.12
C VAL A 119 -6.43 11.74 -4.37
N ILE A 120 -6.20 10.51 -4.81
CA ILE A 120 -7.25 9.50 -4.98
C ILE A 120 -7.36 8.59 -3.76
N GLY A 121 -6.30 8.42 -3.00
CA GLY A 121 -6.37 7.63 -1.77
C GLY A 121 -5.04 7.50 -1.05
N THR A 122 -5.15 6.97 0.17
CA THR A 122 -4.02 6.53 0.99
C THR A 122 -4.20 5.05 1.26
N TYR A 123 -3.15 4.28 1.00
CA TYR A 123 -3.17 2.82 1.00
C TYR A 123 -2.08 2.28 1.92
N LYS A 124 -2.31 1.09 2.44
CA LYS A 124 -1.39 0.41 3.35
C LYS A 124 -1.04 -0.96 2.81
N THR A 125 0.24 -1.33 2.83
CA THR A 125 0.65 -2.65 2.39
C THR A 125 0.17 -3.75 3.33
N SER A 126 -0.30 -4.83 2.73
CA SER A 126 -0.76 -6.05 3.39
C SER A 126 0.41 -6.93 3.88
N ALA A 127 0.13 -8.11 4.38
CA ALA A 127 1.15 -9.04 4.86
C ALA A 127 2.15 -9.49 3.78
N ASN A 128 1.72 -9.50 2.52
CA ASN A 128 2.57 -9.81 1.36
C ASN A 128 3.29 -8.58 0.79
N GLY A 129 3.28 -7.44 1.50
CA GLY A 129 3.96 -6.21 1.10
C GLY A 129 3.28 -5.47 -0.04
N SER A 130 2.03 -5.74 -0.39
CA SER A 130 1.39 -5.09 -1.53
C SER A 130 0.05 -4.45 -1.20
N PHE A 131 -0.38 -3.54 -2.08
CA PHE A 131 -1.76 -3.09 -2.23
C PHE A 131 -2.09 -2.91 -3.70
N THR A 132 -3.38 -2.94 -4.03
CA THR A 132 -3.89 -2.75 -5.38
C THR A 132 -4.92 -1.64 -5.39
N VAL A 133 -4.82 -0.77 -6.40
CA VAL A 133 -5.83 0.25 -6.70
C VAL A 133 -6.46 -0.10 -8.04
N THR A 134 -7.77 -0.27 -8.04
CA THR A 134 -8.56 -0.59 -9.24
C THR A 134 -9.46 0.58 -9.61
N GLY A 135 -10.02 0.54 -10.80
CA GLY A 135 -10.95 1.58 -11.20
C GLY A 135 -10.28 2.86 -11.68
N LEU A 136 -9.04 2.75 -12.15
CA LEU A 136 -8.25 3.89 -12.57
C LEU A 136 -8.59 4.30 -14.00
N ASP A 137 -8.79 5.60 -14.21
CA ASP A 137 -8.93 6.21 -15.53
C ASP A 137 -7.58 6.28 -16.25
N GLU A 138 -7.61 6.48 -17.57
CA GLU A 138 -6.43 6.76 -18.35
C GLU A 138 -5.70 8.02 -17.82
N GLY A 139 -4.39 7.91 -17.63
CA GLY A 139 -3.56 9.02 -17.19
C GLY A 139 -2.34 8.61 -16.37
N THR A 140 -1.65 9.61 -15.84
CA THR A 140 -0.46 9.42 -15.03
C THR A 140 -0.80 9.51 -13.54
N TYR A 141 -0.30 8.54 -12.79
CA TYR A 141 -0.45 8.46 -11.34
C TYR A 141 0.92 8.63 -10.68
N ILE A 142 0.93 9.32 -9.55
CA ILE A 142 2.10 9.49 -8.69
C ILE A 142 1.86 8.69 -7.42
N VAL A 143 2.82 7.88 -7.04
CA VAL A 143 2.80 7.07 -5.82
C VAL A 143 3.95 7.51 -4.92
N GLU A 144 3.64 7.92 -3.71
CA GLU A 144 4.59 8.40 -2.71
C GLU A 144 4.47 7.57 -1.44
N GLU A 145 5.59 7.14 -0.88
CA GLU A 145 5.62 6.53 0.44
C GLU A 145 5.52 7.63 1.51
N LEU A 146 4.55 7.51 2.42
CA LEU A 146 4.35 8.44 3.53
C LEU A 146 4.94 7.93 4.84
N ALA A 147 4.96 6.62 5.03
CA ALA A 147 5.51 5.99 6.22
C ALA A 147 5.93 4.54 5.94
N SER A 148 7.00 4.11 6.58
CA SER A 148 7.43 2.72 6.64
C SER A 148 7.19 2.14 8.04
N ASP A 149 7.49 0.86 8.23
CA ASP A 149 7.59 0.30 9.57
C ASP A 149 8.83 0.85 10.32
N SER A 150 8.92 0.57 11.62
CA SER A 150 10.02 1.08 12.47
C SER A 150 11.40 0.53 12.11
N GLY A 151 11.44 -0.60 11.39
CA GLY A 151 12.68 -1.30 11.04
C GLY A 151 13.35 -0.84 9.76
N HIS A 152 12.69 0.03 8.98
CA HIS A 152 13.19 0.49 7.67
C HIS A 152 13.32 2.02 7.60
N VAL A 153 14.23 2.47 6.76
CA VAL A 153 14.35 3.88 6.37
C VAL A 153 13.40 4.15 5.23
N ILE A 154 12.54 5.17 5.40
CA ILE A 154 11.59 5.57 4.36
C ILE A 154 12.33 6.11 3.12
N ASP A 155 11.90 5.70 1.93
CA ASP A 155 12.28 6.34 0.67
C ASP A 155 11.14 7.24 0.20
N THR A 156 11.35 8.54 0.29
CA THR A 156 10.36 9.55 -0.09
C THR A 156 10.37 9.88 -1.57
N ALA A 157 11.21 9.23 -2.37
CA ALA A 157 11.23 9.43 -3.83
C ALA A 157 9.95 8.88 -4.46
N PRO A 158 9.13 9.72 -5.14
CA PRO A 158 7.92 9.26 -5.78
C PRO A 158 8.23 8.44 -7.03
N GLN A 159 7.35 7.48 -7.32
CA GLN A 159 7.32 6.80 -8.62
C GLN A 159 6.05 7.17 -9.38
N THR A 160 6.11 7.09 -10.70
CA THR A 160 4.97 7.38 -11.57
C THR A 160 4.56 6.14 -12.35
N ALA A 161 3.25 5.98 -12.54
CA ALA A 161 2.63 4.95 -13.37
C ALA A 161 1.74 5.62 -14.42
N TYR A 162 1.84 5.19 -15.68
CA TYR A 162 0.88 5.59 -16.71
C TYR A 162 -0.10 4.45 -16.95
N ILE A 163 -1.38 4.73 -16.75
CA ILE A 163 -2.50 3.84 -17.06
C ILE A 163 -3.02 4.21 -18.44
N SER A 164 -3.01 3.27 -19.36
CA SER A 164 -3.33 3.53 -20.77
C SER A 164 -4.83 3.52 -21.08
N GLY A 165 -5.66 3.18 -20.11
CA GLY A 165 -7.12 3.04 -20.30
C GLY A 165 -7.53 1.85 -21.17
N LYS A 166 -6.60 0.99 -21.58
CA LYS A 166 -6.88 -0.25 -22.29
C LYS A 166 -7.37 -1.32 -21.32
N ASP A 167 -8.14 -2.26 -21.87
CA ASP A 167 -8.66 -3.38 -21.08
C ASP A 167 -7.51 -4.14 -20.38
N GLN A 168 -7.67 -4.39 -19.08
CA GLN A 168 -6.75 -5.18 -18.26
C GLN A 168 -5.31 -4.60 -18.19
N ASP A 169 -5.16 -3.29 -18.27
CA ASP A 169 -3.86 -2.66 -18.08
C ASP A 169 -3.48 -2.69 -16.60
N VAL A 170 -2.53 -3.54 -16.24
CA VAL A 170 -2.00 -3.65 -14.88
C VAL A 170 -0.59 -3.11 -14.86
N VAL A 171 -0.37 -2.03 -14.10
CA VAL A 171 0.95 -1.44 -13.89
C VAL A 171 1.45 -1.79 -12.49
N GLU A 172 2.67 -2.27 -12.41
CA GLU A 172 3.33 -2.63 -11.15
C GLU A 172 4.43 -1.63 -10.81
N LEU A 173 4.47 -1.18 -9.56
CA LEU A 173 5.52 -0.36 -8.99
C LEU A 173 6.17 -1.08 -7.82
N TYR A 174 7.49 -0.91 -7.70
CA TYR A 174 8.31 -1.61 -6.71
C TYR A 174 9.09 -0.59 -5.87
N PHE A 175 8.85 -0.60 -4.55
CA PHE A 175 9.50 0.28 -3.58
C PHE A 175 10.34 -0.53 -2.60
N GLY A 176 11.66 -0.33 -2.64
CA GLY A 176 12.58 -0.98 -1.71
C GLY A 176 13.04 -0.01 -0.62
N ASN A 177 12.87 -0.38 0.66
CA ASN A 177 13.45 0.38 1.77
C ASN A 177 14.65 -0.33 2.35
N SER A 178 15.66 0.45 2.76
CA SER A 178 16.84 -0.08 3.44
C SER A 178 16.48 -0.42 4.89
N PRO A 179 16.77 -1.64 5.36
CA PRO A 179 16.58 -1.98 6.77
C PRO A 179 17.57 -1.20 7.65
N LYS A 180 17.11 -0.81 8.82
CA LYS A 180 17.95 -0.20 9.85
C LYS A 180 18.93 -1.22 10.42
N GLY A 181 20.04 -0.74 10.96
CA GLY A 181 21.02 -1.58 11.60
C GLY A 181 21.05 -1.40 13.11
N ALA A 182 21.99 -2.09 13.76
CA ALA A 182 22.19 -2.06 15.20
C ALA A 182 23.68 -1.99 15.57
N LEU A 183 23.95 -1.50 16.80
CA LEU A 183 25.26 -1.55 17.44
C LEU A 183 25.19 -2.45 18.67
N LEU A 184 26.12 -3.42 18.79
CA LEU A 184 26.31 -4.21 19.98
C LEU A 184 27.62 -3.80 20.64
N ILE A 185 27.55 -3.18 21.81
CA ILE A 185 28.69 -2.89 22.66
C ILE A 185 28.92 -4.09 23.59
N LYS A 186 30.16 -4.60 23.68
CA LYS A 186 30.55 -5.64 24.62
C LYS A 186 31.63 -5.12 25.53
N LYS A 187 31.40 -5.17 26.83
CA LYS A 187 32.39 -4.81 27.87
C LYS A 187 32.83 -6.06 28.63
N ILE A 188 34.11 -6.28 28.66
CA ILE A 188 34.75 -7.42 29.33
C ILE A 188 35.92 -6.93 30.23
N ASP A 189 36.26 -7.73 31.25
CA ASP A 189 37.48 -7.59 31.99
C ASP A 189 38.67 -7.94 31.07
N SER A 190 39.70 -7.14 31.10
CA SER A 190 40.89 -7.29 30.22
C SER A 190 41.74 -8.52 30.55
N VAL A 191 41.68 -9.02 31.78
CA VAL A 191 42.50 -10.15 32.28
C VAL A 191 41.70 -11.44 32.30
N SER A 192 40.52 -11.44 32.98
CA SER A 192 39.70 -12.65 33.12
C SER A 192 38.86 -12.93 31.89
N ARG A 193 38.63 -11.92 31.05
CA ARG A 193 37.73 -11.99 29.87
C ARG A 193 36.25 -12.15 30.22
N GLU A 194 35.91 -12.08 31.50
CA GLU A 194 34.54 -12.17 31.98
C GLU A 194 33.75 -10.90 31.62
N PRO A 195 32.42 -11.01 31.37
CA PRO A 195 31.57 -9.86 31.09
C PRO A 195 31.47 -8.89 32.29
N LEU A 196 31.43 -7.60 31.97
CA LEU A 196 31.29 -6.55 33.00
C LEU A 196 29.92 -5.85 32.84
N SER A 197 29.04 -6.08 33.82
CA SER A 197 27.77 -5.35 33.96
C SER A 197 27.98 -3.97 34.58
N ASP A 198 26.94 -3.14 34.54
CA ASP A 198 26.85 -1.83 35.19
C ASP A 198 27.88 -0.79 34.74
N VAL A 199 28.50 -0.97 33.58
CA VAL A 199 29.38 -0.02 32.93
C VAL A 199 28.57 0.93 32.07
N GLU A 200 28.73 2.24 32.24
CA GLU A 200 27.98 3.26 31.50
C GLU A 200 28.78 3.74 30.29
N PHE A 201 28.10 3.78 29.15
CA PHE A 201 28.58 4.36 27.89
C PHE A 201 27.73 5.56 27.49
N PHE A 202 28.37 6.57 26.91
CA PHE A 202 27.72 7.66 26.23
C PHE A 202 27.89 7.50 24.73
N VAL A 203 26.76 7.53 23.99
CA VAL A 203 26.73 7.27 22.56
C VAL A 203 26.14 8.45 21.82
N THR A 204 26.87 8.93 20.82
CA THR A 204 26.45 10.00 19.92
C THR A 204 26.69 9.57 18.47
N THR A 205 26.13 10.31 17.55
CA THR A 205 26.57 10.30 16.15
C THR A 205 27.86 11.11 16.00
N SER A 206 28.54 11.01 14.85
CA SER A 206 29.79 11.74 14.58
C SER A 206 29.64 13.26 14.58
N ASP A 207 28.44 13.80 14.40
CA ASP A 207 28.11 15.23 14.51
C ASP A 207 27.74 15.68 15.95
N GLY A 208 27.78 14.74 16.91
CA GLY A 208 27.46 15.00 18.30
C GLY A 208 25.99 14.83 18.68
N THR A 209 25.11 14.41 17.76
CA THR A 209 23.70 14.15 18.09
C THR A 209 23.61 12.93 19.01
N VAL A 210 22.87 13.09 20.09
CA VAL A 210 22.69 12.06 21.13
C VAL A 210 21.79 10.93 20.62
N VAL A 211 22.19 9.69 20.87
CA VAL A 211 21.45 8.51 20.42
C VAL A 211 20.54 7.97 21.53
N GLY A 212 19.32 7.58 21.15
CA GLY A 212 18.35 6.91 22.03
C GLY A 212 17.63 7.83 23.02
N ASN A 213 16.73 7.24 23.80
CA ASN A 213 15.81 7.98 24.70
C ASN A 213 16.40 8.35 26.06
N ALA A 214 17.57 7.79 26.42
CA ALA A 214 18.24 7.98 27.72
C ALA A 214 19.35 9.02 27.65
N ASN A 215 19.17 10.09 26.85
CA ASN A 215 20.19 11.12 26.63
C ASN A 215 21.57 10.54 26.26
N GLY A 216 21.59 9.51 25.44
CA GLY A 216 22.80 8.84 24.96
C GLY A 216 23.49 7.96 26.01
N LYS A 217 22.92 7.74 27.17
CA LYS A 217 23.49 6.93 28.22
C LYS A 217 22.95 5.50 28.16
N PHE A 218 23.86 4.54 28.13
CA PHE A 218 23.58 3.13 28.10
C PHE A 218 24.42 2.40 29.13
N VAL A 219 23.82 1.42 29.81
CA VAL A 219 24.49 0.64 30.84
C VAL A 219 24.50 -0.82 30.45
N THR A 220 25.66 -1.48 30.59
CA THR A 220 25.78 -2.90 30.27
C THR A 220 24.96 -3.78 31.20
N ASP A 221 24.31 -4.77 30.62
CA ASP A 221 23.56 -5.81 31.32
C ASP A 221 24.47 -6.87 32.00
N SER A 222 23.88 -7.93 32.55
CA SER A 222 24.61 -9.02 33.20
C SER A 222 25.52 -9.82 32.25
N ALA A 223 25.29 -9.73 30.94
CA ALA A 223 26.14 -10.31 29.91
C ALA A 223 27.25 -9.34 29.45
N GLY A 224 27.37 -8.17 30.10
CA GLY A 224 28.32 -7.14 29.71
C GLY A 224 27.98 -6.46 28.39
N THR A 225 26.71 -6.44 27.99
CA THR A 225 26.30 -5.96 26.67
C THR A 225 25.35 -4.77 26.72
N VAL A 226 25.40 -3.96 25.66
CA VAL A 226 24.39 -2.96 25.28
C VAL A 226 24.04 -3.17 23.82
N LEU A 227 22.77 -3.37 23.50
CA LEU A 227 22.27 -3.40 22.13
C LEU A 227 21.50 -2.10 21.83
N ILE A 228 21.90 -1.40 20.78
CA ILE A 228 21.23 -0.18 20.28
C ILE A 228 20.72 -0.46 18.89
N GLU A 229 19.40 -0.50 18.74
CA GLU A 229 18.72 -0.89 17.51
C GLU A 229 18.10 0.32 16.77
N ASN A 230 17.61 0.05 15.56
CA ASN A 230 16.88 1.03 14.74
C ASN A 230 17.69 2.27 14.33
N ILE A 231 18.96 2.06 14.05
CA ILE A 231 19.88 3.10 13.59
C ILE A 231 19.92 3.09 12.05
N ASP A 232 19.83 4.27 11.45
CA ASP A 232 19.89 4.41 10.00
C ASP A 232 21.26 3.97 9.44
N PRO A 233 21.28 3.16 8.37
CA PRO A 233 22.52 2.68 7.77
C PRO A 233 23.37 3.87 7.27
N GLY A 234 24.68 3.71 7.40
CA GLY A 234 25.63 4.78 7.06
C GLY A 234 25.93 5.73 8.19
N THR A 235 25.13 5.74 9.27
CA THR A 235 25.42 6.51 10.49
C THR A 235 26.72 6.02 11.12
N THR A 236 27.60 6.95 11.50
CA THR A 236 28.78 6.66 12.31
C THR A 236 28.49 7.02 13.74
N LEU A 237 28.54 6.05 14.64
CA LEU A 237 28.38 6.24 16.08
C LEU A 237 29.73 6.41 16.74
N VAL A 238 29.77 7.25 17.78
CA VAL A 238 30.90 7.47 18.67
C VAL A 238 30.47 6.98 20.05
N VAL A 239 31.21 6.01 20.57
CA VAL A 239 30.95 5.36 21.86
C VAL A 239 32.08 5.73 22.84
N LYS A 240 31.73 6.28 23.99
CA LYS A 240 32.66 6.65 25.04
C LYS A 240 32.22 6.01 26.35
N GLU A 241 33.13 5.32 27.05
CA GLU A 241 32.89 4.88 28.43
C GLU A 241 32.86 6.09 29.34
N THR A 242 31.87 6.22 30.22
CA THR A 242 31.70 7.36 31.14
C THR A 242 31.72 6.95 32.60
N ARG A 243 31.48 5.68 32.90
CA ARG A 243 31.55 5.13 34.25
C ARG A 243 31.89 3.63 34.21
N THR A 244 32.86 3.25 35.02
CA THR A 244 33.20 1.83 35.26
C THR A 244 32.15 1.13 36.13
N LYS A 245 32.21 -0.19 36.23
CA LYS A 245 31.37 -0.99 37.13
C LYS A 245 31.51 -0.55 38.57
N ASP A 246 32.74 -0.39 39.01
CA ASP A 246 33.12 0.01 40.36
C ASP A 246 34.54 0.62 40.38
N ASN A 247 35.05 0.99 41.55
CA ASN A 247 36.33 1.65 41.71
C ASN A 247 37.56 0.69 41.63
N THR A 248 37.37 -0.58 41.31
CA THR A 248 38.46 -1.53 41.05
C THR A 248 38.92 -1.48 39.60
N TYR A 249 38.18 -0.83 38.74
CA TYR A 249 38.48 -0.65 37.32
C TYR A 249 38.92 0.78 37.01
N ILE A 250 39.84 0.89 36.05
CA ILE A 250 40.27 2.18 35.52
C ILE A 250 39.38 2.53 34.34
N LEU A 251 38.85 3.75 34.32
CA LEU A 251 38.07 4.29 33.22
C LEU A 251 38.94 4.41 31.96
N ASP A 252 38.55 3.80 30.87
CA ASP A 252 39.09 4.07 29.55
C ASP A 252 38.06 4.89 28.75
N ASP A 253 38.25 6.19 28.74
CA ASP A 253 37.35 7.12 28.08
C ASP A 253 37.75 7.40 26.61
N THR A 254 38.64 6.58 26.05
CA THR A 254 39.01 6.66 24.63
C THR A 254 37.80 6.36 23.73
N PRO A 255 37.37 7.31 22.88
CA PRO A 255 36.23 7.08 22.04
C PRO A 255 36.49 5.97 20.98
N GLN A 256 35.51 5.12 20.81
CA GLN A 256 35.49 4.15 19.71
C GLN A 256 34.40 4.54 18.71
N THR A 257 34.59 4.18 17.44
CA THR A 257 33.62 4.49 16.38
C THR A 257 33.13 3.23 15.69
N ALA A 258 31.84 3.22 15.35
CA ALA A 258 31.23 2.14 14.59
C ALA A 258 30.35 2.73 13.47
N ARG A 259 30.52 2.22 12.24
CA ARG A 259 29.65 2.59 11.11
C ARG A 259 28.55 1.56 10.94
N ILE A 260 27.32 2.02 11.05
CA ILE A 260 26.13 1.16 10.94
C ILE A 260 25.93 0.70 9.50
N LYS A 261 25.59 -0.57 9.34
CA LYS A 261 25.29 -1.20 8.06
C LYS A 261 23.83 -1.64 8.01
N ALA A 262 23.23 -1.60 6.80
CA ALA A 262 21.86 -2.01 6.59
C ALA A 262 21.62 -3.47 7.03
N GLY A 263 20.61 -3.65 7.88
CA GLY A 263 20.20 -4.99 8.38
C GLY A 263 21.26 -5.73 9.21
N GLN A 264 22.33 -5.07 9.66
CA GLN A 264 23.40 -5.73 10.40
C GLN A 264 23.55 -5.16 11.82
N THR A 265 23.96 -6.03 12.74
CA THR A 265 24.49 -5.64 14.04
C THR A 265 26.03 -5.56 13.92
N VAL A 266 26.58 -4.39 14.14
CA VAL A 266 28.03 -4.12 14.15
C VAL A 266 28.57 -4.06 15.56
#